data_abb084786f4426e9219c9097eb9d2d46
#
_entry.id   abb084786f4426e9219c9097eb9d2d46
#
_cell.length_a   1.000
_cell.length_b   1.000
_cell.length_c   1.000
_cell.angle_alpha   90.00
_cell.angle_beta   90.00
_cell.angle_gamma   90.00
#
_symmetry.space_group_name_H-M   'P 1'
#
loop_
_entity.id
_entity.type
_entity.pdbx_description
1 polymer ?
#
loop_
_entity_poly.entity_id
_entity_poly.type
_entity_poly.pdbx_seq_one_letter_code
_entity_poly.pdbx_strand_id
1 'polypeptide(L)'
;MEKKLFLVDVGEEISTRILIPENPLCMYVFAHGAGAGIDHDFIITVQKTLFKKGIATFTFNFVYKEKGKKLPTSKKLVDEEYKAVWKYVLKEFNNYSLFAGGKSMGGRVSTRVIDDLSEIKGLIFLGFPIHSPGRPDKFVGAYIKNIRTPMLFLQGSKDPLSYKEITEKIVAELHNAQLYWLEGGKHSWETTKKNPKNQMQLINEACDQIVAFCKCYYKG
;
A
#
# COMPACT_ATOMS: atom_id res chain seq x y z
N MET A 1 0.11 18.06 5.17
CA MET A 1 -0.32 18.33 6.57
C MET A 1 -0.06 17.08 7.39
N GLU A 2 0.57 17.23 8.53
CA GLU A 2 0.69 16.17 9.54
C GLU A 2 -0.25 16.49 10.68
N LYS A 3 -0.96 15.50 11.19
CA LYS A 3 -1.84 15.66 12.35
C LYS A 3 -1.97 14.37 13.13
N LYS A 4 -2.35 14.51 14.40
CA LYS A 4 -2.77 13.40 15.24
C LYS A 4 -4.25 13.10 14.96
N LEU A 5 -4.57 11.83 14.94
CA LEU A 5 -5.93 11.31 14.77
C LEU A 5 -6.25 10.35 15.91
N PHE A 6 -7.32 10.62 16.65
CA PHE A 6 -7.83 9.71 17.65
C PHE A 6 -8.77 8.69 16.99
N LEU A 7 -8.42 7.43 17.08
CA LEU A 7 -9.22 6.31 16.56
C LEU A 7 -10.20 5.85 17.64
N VAL A 8 -11.45 6.34 17.58
CA VAL A 8 -12.48 6.07 18.60
C VAL A 8 -12.68 4.57 18.82
N ASP A 9 -12.79 3.79 17.75
CA ASP A 9 -13.05 2.33 17.82
C ASP A 9 -11.87 1.54 18.45
N VAL A 10 -10.67 2.15 18.49
CA VAL A 10 -9.45 1.52 19.01
C VAL A 10 -9.03 2.12 20.34
N GLY A 11 -9.50 3.35 20.64
CA GLY A 11 -9.13 4.08 21.86
C GLY A 11 -7.70 4.61 21.88
N GLU A 12 -7.09 4.84 20.70
CA GLU A 12 -5.69 5.22 20.56
C GLU A 12 -5.52 6.41 19.62
N GLU A 13 -4.49 7.21 19.86
CA GLU A 13 -4.08 8.31 18.98
C GLU A 13 -2.93 7.86 18.08
N ILE A 14 -3.03 8.22 16.79
CA ILE A 14 -2.01 7.91 15.78
C ILE A 14 -1.57 9.14 15.01
N SER A 15 -0.33 9.11 14.50
CA SER A 15 0.19 10.12 13.58
C SER A 15 -0.29 9.84 12.17
N THR A 16 -0.72 10.88 11.47
CA THR A 16 -1.12 10.81 10.05
C THR A 16 -0.39 11.87 9.24
N ARG A 17 -0.14 11.57 7.96
CA ARG A 17 0.36 12.54 6.97
C ARG A 17 -0.53 12.54 5.74
N ILE A 18 -1.07 13.71 5.42
CA ILE A 18 -2.00 13.92 4.33
C ILE A 18 -1.38 14.92 3.34
N LEU A 19 -1.27 14.54 2.08
CA LEU A 19 -0.85 15.42 0.99
C LEU A 19 -1.96 15.45 -0.05
N ILE A 20 -2.51 16.64 -0.32
CA ILE A 20 -3.60 16.86 -1.28
C ILE A 20 -3.13 17.90 -2.29
N PRO A 21 -2.93 17.55 -3.57
CA PRO A 21 -2.67 18.53 -4.63
C PRO A 21 -3.92 19.36 -4.92
N GLU A 22 -3.79 20.42 -5.70
CA GLU A 22 -4.86 21.38 -5.96
C GLU A 22 -6.11 20.74 -6.58
N ASN A 23 -5.93 19.86 -7.58
CA ASN A 23 -7.03 19.15 -8.26
C ASN A 23 -6.70 17.64 -8.27
N PRO A 24 -6.93 16.90 -7.17
CA PRO A 24 -6.52 15.52 -7.09
C PRO A 24 -7.42 14.61 -7.92
N LEU A 25 -6.81 13.68 -8.66
CA LEU A 25 -7.52 12.64 -9.41
C LEU A 25 -8.30 11.71 -8.45
N CYS A 26 -7.68 11.33 -7.36
CA CYS A 26 -8.24 10.40 -6.36
C CYS A 26 -7.45 10.52 -5.06
N MET A 27 -7.85 9.77 -4.03
CA MET A 27 -7.07 9.63 -2.80
C MET A 27 -6.63 8.17 -2.59
N TYR A 28 -5.34 7.98 -2.37
CA TYR A 28 -4.75 6.68 -2.00
C TYR A 28 -4.42 6.66 -0.51
N VAL A 29 -5.14 5.80 0.23
CA VAL A 29 -4.94 5.53 1.66
C VAL A 29 -4.00 4.33 1.77
N PHE A 30 -2.78 4.55 2.26
CA PHE A 30 -1.82 3.46 2.32
C PHE A 30 -1.05 3.38 3.64
N ALA A 31 -0.94 2.17 4.15
CA ALA A 31 -0.23 1.86 5.37
C ALA A 31 1.22 1.49 5.11
N HIS A 32 2.08 1.76 6.10
CA HIS A 32 3.49 1.39 6.07
C HIS A 32 3.72 -0.12 6.25
N GLY A 33 4.93 -0.59 5.91
CA GLY A 33 5.39 -1.94 6.17
C GLY A 33 5.80 -2.16 7.64
N ALA A 34 5.99 -3.42 8.04
CA ALA A 34 6.53 -3.75 9.35
C ALA A 34 7.91 -3.09 9.56
N GLY A 35 8.17 -2.60 10.78
CA GLY A 35 9.41 -1.89 11.11
C GLY A 35 9.52 -0.45 10.60
N ALA A 36 8.66 -0.04 9.65
CA ALA A 36 8.61 1.31 9.13
C ALA A 36 7.64 2.21 9.93
N GLY A 37 7.34 3.37 9.40
CA GLY A 37 6.35 4.33 9.86
C GLY A 37 6.13 5.35 8.74
N ILE A 38 5.29 6.35 8.97
CA ILE A 38 5.06 7.43 8.00
C ILE A 38 6.33 8.26 7.70
N ASP A 39 7.31 8.25 8.62
CA ASP A 39 8.58 8.99 8.48
C ASP A 39 9.66 8.19 7.75
N HIS A 40 9.38 6.98 7.31
CA HIS A 40 10.33 6.21 6.53
C HIS A 40 10.52 6.82 5.14
N ASP A 41 11.78 7.01 4.70
CA ASP A 41 12.13 7.70 3.44
C ASP A 41 11.38 7.18 2.22
N PHE A 42 11.17 5.87 2.13
CA PHE A 42 10.40 5.25 1.05
C PHE A 42 8.95 5.77 1.03
N ILE A 43 8.28 5.81 2.19
CA ILE A 43 6.89 6.28 2.32
C ILE A 43 6.81 7.76 1.96
N ILE A 44 7.70 8.59 2.50
CA ILE A 44 7.78 10.02 2.20
C ILE A 44 8.00 10.26 0.71
N THR A 45 8.91 9.50 0.09
CA THR A 45 9.25 9.66 -1.32
C THR A 45 8.08 9.27 -2.22
N VAL A 46 7.40 8.17 -1.94
CA VAL A 46 6.19 7.75 -2.66
C VAL A 46 5.10 8.82 -2.54
N GLN A 47 4.82 9.31 -1.31
CA GLN A 47 3.83 10.37 -1.10
C GLN A 47 4.13 11.64 -1.89
N LYS A 48 5.37 12.14 -1.81
CA LYS A 48 5.79 13.35 -2.52
C LYS A 48 5.72 13.18 -4.03
N THR A 49 6.04 11.99 -4.53
CA THR A 49 5.99 11.68 -5.96
C THR A 49 4.53 11.63 -6.45
N LEU A 50 3.65 10.96 -5.72
CA LEU A 50 2.22 10.89 -6.03
C LEU A 50 1.55 12.27 -5.97
N PHE A 51 1.89 13.09 -4.97
CA PHE A 51 1.42 14.48 -4.87
C PHE A 51 1.75 15.28 -6.14
N LYS A 52 3.00 15.19 -6.64
CA LYS A 52 3.42 15.86 -7.88
C LYS A 52 2.69 15.33 -9.13
N LYS A 53 2.15 14.12 -9.06
CA LYS A 53 1.40 13.48 -10.14
C LYS A 53 -0.13 13.61 -10.00
N GLY A 54 -0.60 14.45 -9.08
CA GLY A 54 -2.02 14.75 -8.91
C GLY A 54 -2.81 13.70 -8.10
N ILE A 55 -2.15 12.86 -7.32
CA ILE A 55 -2.81 11.89 -6.42
C ILE A 55 -2.75 12.40 -4.98
N ALA A 56 -3.91 12.56 -4.35
CA ALA A 56 -3.98 12.79 -2.91
C ALA A 56 -3.60 11.51 -2.15
N THR A 57 -2.91 11.67 -1.03
CA THR A 57 -2.47 10.53 -0.22
C THR A 57 -2.77 10.74 1.25
N PHE A 58 -3.20 9.66 1.89
CA PHE A 58 -3.38 9.57 3.34
C PHE A 58 -2.52 8.41 3.86
N THR A 59 -1.54 8.70 4.72
CA THR A 59 -0.73 7.69 5.41
C THR A 59 -0.86 7.84 6.91
N PHE A 60 -0.67 6.75 7.63
CA PHE A 60 -0.81 6.71 9.08
C PHE A 60 0.16 5.72 9.71
N ASN A 61 0.51 5.96 10.98
CA ASN A 61 1.20 4.97 11.78
C ASN A 61 0.20 4.00 12.42
N PHE A 62 0.54 2.72 12.42
CA PHE A 62 -0.10 1.77 13.32
C PHE A 62 0.27 2.07 14.78
N VAL A 63 -0.62 1.80 15.72
CA VAL A 63 -0.44 2.07 17.16
C VAL A 63 0.86 1.48 17.71
N TYR A 64 1.25 0.28 17.26
CA TYR A 64 2.51 -0.31 17.72
C TYR A 64 3.72 0.58 17.38
N LYS A 65 3.66 1.32 16.27
CA LYS A 65 4.71 2.25 15.86
C LYS A 65 4.74 3.51 16.71
N GLU A 66 3.56 4.05 17.06
CA GLU A 66 3.45 5.16 18.02
C GLU A 66 4.06 4.78 19.39
N LYS A 67 3.90 3.53 19.79
CA LYS A 67 4.49 2.97 21.03
C LYS A 67 5.97 2.56 20.87
N GLY A 68 6.65 2.98 19.81
CA GLY A 68 8.08 2.72 19.59
C GLY A 68 8.44 1.26 19.27
N LYS A 69 7.46 0.39 19.03
CA LYS A 69 7.71 -1.02 18.74
C LYS A 69 8.08 -1.23 17.26
N LYS A 70 8.93 -2.23 16.98
CA LYS A 70 9.34 -2.57 15.61
C LYS A 70 8.30 -3.40 14.86
N LEU A 71 7.55 -4.25 15.57
CA LEU A 71 6.58 -5.18 14.97
C LEU A 71 5.25 -5.12 15.74
N PRO A 72 4.12 -5.37 15.04
CA PRO A 72 2.83 -5.46 15.72
C PRO A 72 2.77 -6.68 16.63
N THR A 73 2.09 -6.54 17.76
CA THR A 73 1.86 -7.61 18.72
C THR A 73 0.71 -8.53 18.31
N SER A 74 -0.20 -8.03 17.48
CA SER A 74 -1.39 -8.76 17.01
C SER A 74 -1.77 -8.35 15.60
N LYS A 75 -2.08 -9.35 14.75
CA LYS A 75 -2.67 -9.10 13.43
C LYS A 75 -4.06 -8.47 13.54
N LYS A 76 -4.87 -8.91 14.50
CA LYS A 76 -6.21 -8.39 14.72
C LYS A 76 -6.20 -6.90 15.03
N LEU A 77 -5.26 -6.43 15.87
CA LEU A 77 -5.18 -5.00 16.21
C LEU A 77 -4.89 -4.13 14.99
N VAL A 78 -3.89 -4.48 14.17
CA VAL A 78 -3.59 -3.69 12.95
C VAL A 78 -4.72 -3.74 11.93
N ASP A 79 -5.52 -4.81 11.91
CA ASP A 79 -6.71 -4.91 11.08
C ASP A 79 -7.79 -3.93 11.58
N GLU A 80 -8.08 -3.89 12.88
CA GLU A 80 -9.04 -2.94 13.48
C GLU A 80 -8.57 -1.47 13.33
N GLU A 81 -7.28 -1.21 13.50
CA GLU A 81 -6.70 0.12 13.27
C GLU A 81 -6.90 0.58 11.82
N TYR A 82 -6.67 -0.30 10.83
CA TYR A 82 -6.89 0.03 9.41
C TYR A 82 -8.36 0.34 9.13
N LYS A 83 -9.29 -0.46 9.67
CA LYS A 83 -10.73 -0.23 9.56
C LYS A 83 -11.15 1.11 10.16
N ALA A 84 -10.65 1.45 11.35
CA ALA A 84 -10.94 2.72 12.00
C ALA A 84 -10.43 3.93 11.19
N VAL A 85 -9.23 3.82 10.60
CA VAL A 85 -8.70 4.82 9.67
C VAL A 85 -9.59 4.93 8.43
N TRP A 86 -10.04 3.82 7.86
CA TRP A 86 -10.90 3.84 6.68
C TRP A 86 -12.24 4.53 6.95
N LYS A 87 -12.88 4.23 8.09
CA LYS A 87 -14.09 4.94 8.53
C LYS A 87 -13.89 6.45 8.62
N TYR A 88 -12.76 6.88 9.19
CA TYR A 88 -12.41 8.30 9.25
C TYR A 88 -12.25 8.89 7.84
N VAL A 89 -11.53 8.21 6.96
CA VAL A 89 -11.30 8.67 5.58
C VAL A 89 -12.61 8.76 4.80
N LEU A 90 -13.50 7.78 4.92
CA LEU A 90 -14.83 7.82 4.31
C LEU A 90 -15.65 9.01 4.77
N LYS A 91 -15.58 9.35 6.06
CA LYS A 91 -16.31 10.49 6.61
C LYS A 91 -15.78 11.84 6.10
N GLU A 92 -14.45 12.01 6.10
CA GLU A 92 -13.81 13.29 5.86
C GLU A 92 -13.47 13.55 4.37
N PHE A 93 -13.37 12.47 3.57
CA PHE A 93 -12.86 12.52 2.19
C PHE A 93 -13.75 11.77 1.19
N ASN A 94 -15.05 11.66 1.46
CA ASN A 94 -16.03 10.96 0.63
C ASN A 94 -16.24 11.59 -0.76
N ASN A 95 -15.76 12.79 -0.98
CA ASN A 95 -15.77 13.47 -2.27
C ASN A 95 -14.67 12.99 -3.23
N TYR A 96 -13.74 12.13 -2.76
CA TYR A 96 -12.71 11.53 -3.59
C TYR A 96 -13.04 10.10 -3.97
N SER A 97 -12.59 9.67 -5.16
CA SER A 97 -12.47 8.24 -5.45
C SER A 97 -11.37 7.63 -4.58
N LEU A 98 -11.72 6.66 -3.72
CA LEU A 98 -10.83 6.13 -2.69
C LEU A 98 -10.17 4.82 -3.11
N PHE A 99 -8.84 4.76 -2.98
CA PHE A 99 -8.02 3.58 -3.15
C PHE A 99 -7.34 3.22 -1.83
N ALA A 100 -7.20 1.93 -1.55
CA ALA A 100 -6.54 1.44 -0.34
C ALA A 100 -5.31 0.60 -0.68
N GLY A 101 -4.50 0.29 0.32
CA GLY A 101 -3.37 -0.60 0.13
C GLY A 101 -2.22 -0.33 1.08
N GLY A 102 -1.00 -0.48 0.57
CA GLY A 102 0.19 -0.16 1.36
C GLY A 102 1.44 -0.92 0.98
N LYS A 103 2.49 -0.63 1.73
CA LYS A 103 3.79 -1.27 1.61
C LYS A 103 3.80 -2.59 2.37
N SER A 104 4.16 -3.69 1.71
CA SER A 104 4.45 -4.96 2.38
C SER A 104 3.33 -5.39 3.35
N MET A 105 3.54 -5.32 4.64
CA MET A 105 2.53 -5.61 5.68
C MET A 105 1.26 -4.76 5.48
N GLY A 106 1.38 -3.47 5.16
CA GLY A 106 0.24 -2.59 4.93
C GLY A 106 -0.67 -3.07 3.80
N GLY A 107 -0.09 -3.56 2.70
CA GLY A 107 -0.86 -4.19 1.63
C GLY A 107 -1.58 -5.46 2.09
N ARG A 108 -0.93 -6.29 2.92
CA ARG A 108 -1.58 -7.49 3.48
C ARG A 108 -2.70 -7.16 4.46
N VAL A 109 -2.56 -6.08 5.23
CA VAL A 109 -3.65 -5.62 6.12
C VAL A 109 -4.85 -5.20 5.28
N SER A 110 -4.66 -4.34 4.27
CA SER A 110 -5.76 -3.88 3.42
C SER A 110 -6.53 -5.02 2.74
N THR A 111 -5.84 -6.10 2.34
CA THR A 111 -6.53 -7.28 1.77
C THR A 111 -7.32 -8.09 2.79
N ARG A 112 -6.89 -8.14 4.05
CA ARG A 112 -7.64 -8.88 5.10
C ARG A 112 -8.90 -8.17 5.54
N VAL A 113 -8.94 -6.85 5.43
CA VAL A 113 -10.07 -6.01 5.85
C VAL A 113 -10.91 -5.53 4.67
N ILE A 114 -10.70 -6.10 3.48
CA ILE A 114 -11.33 -5.60 2.24
C ILE A 114 -12.86 -5.52 2.34
N ASP A 115 -13.49 -6.47 3.01
CA ASP A 115 -14.94 -6.51 3.16
C ASP A 115 -15.49 -5.36 4.05
N ASP A 116 -14.63 -4.75 4.85
CA ASP A 116 -14.93 -3.57 5.68
C ASP A 116 -14.60 -2.23 4.96
N LEU A 117 -13.97 -2.28 3.78
CA LEU A 117 -13.59 -1.09 3.02
C LEU A 117 -14.66 -0.71 1.99
N SER A 118 -15.82 -0.24 2.47
CA SER A 118 -16.88 0.25 1.58
C SER A 118 -16.39 1.39 0.69
N GLU A 119 -17.02 1.57 -0.48
CA GLU A 119 -16.72 2.62 -1.48
C GLU A 119 -15.30 2.56 -2.11
N ILE A 120 -14.53 1.52 -1.82
CA ILE A 120 -13.19 1.36 -2.40
C ILE A 120 -13.26 1.14 -3.92
N LYS A 121 -12.37 1.79 -4.68
CA LYS A 121 -12.25 1.66 -6.14
C LYS A 121 -11.16 0.68 -6.57
N GLY A 122 -10.17 0.44 -5.72
CA GLY A 122 -9.08 -0.49 -6.02
C GLY A 122 -8.08 -0.61 -4.88
N LEU A 123 -7.30 -1.70 -4.92
CA LEU A 123 -6.19 -1.98 -4.02
C LEU A 123 -4.86 -1.78 -4.73
N ILE A 124 -3.91 -1.11 -4.08
CA ILE A 124 -2.57 -0.84 -4.64
C ILE A 124 -1.51 -1.34 -3.67
N PHE A 125 -0.62 -2.19 -4.15
CA PHE A 125 0.39 -2.85 -3.32
C PHE A 125 1.81 -2.45 -3.73
N LEU A 126 2.56 -1.95 -2.76
CA LEU A 126 3.95 -1.53 -2.91
C LEU A 126 4.86 -2.65 -2.36
N GLY A 127 5.20 -3.65 -3.18
CA GLY A 127 5.94 -4.82 -2.78
C GLY A 127 5.12 -5.74 -1.87
N PHE A 128 4.09 -6.39 -2.40
CA PHE A 128 3.27 -7.36 -1.67
C PHE A 128 4.05 -8.65 -1.42
N PRO A 129 4.18 -9.12 -0.18
CA PRO A 129 4.85 -10.39 0.10
C PRO A 129 3.99 -11.56 -0.36
N ILE A 130 4.40 -12.22 -1.43
CA ILE A 130 3.69 -13.40 -1.97
C ILE A 130 3.97 -14.64 -1.14
N HIS A 131 5.18 -14.78 -0.62
CA HIS A 131 5.57 -15.92 0.23
C HIS A 131 6.35 -15.45 1.46
N SER A 132 6.54 -16.34 2.43
CA SER A 132 7.37 -16.07 3.60
C SER A 132 8.86 -16.05 3.21
N PRO A 133 9.71 -15.29 3.92
CA PRO A 133 11.16 -15.29 3.68
C PRO A 133 11.73 -16.71 3.71
N GLY A 134 12.49 -17.10 2.67
CA GLY A 134 13.11 -18.43 2.56
C GLY A 134 12.12 -19.61 2.41
N ARG A 135 10.82 -19.34 2.27
CA ARG A 135 9.78 -20.38 2.15
C ARG A 135 8.88 -20.08 0.95
N PRO A 136 9.38 -20.21 -0.28
CA PRO A 136 8.63 -19.95 -1.50
C PRO A 136 7.45 -20.90 -1.70
N ASP A 137 7.47 -22.07 -1.06
CA ASP A 137 6.39 -23.04 -0.97
C ASP A 137 5.18 -22.57 -0.16
N LYS A 138 5.37 -21.55 0.71
CA LYS A 138 4.31 -21.01 1.56
C LYS A 138 3.74 -19.72 1.00
N PHE A 139 2.72 -19.83 0.17
CA PHE A 139 1.94 -18.70 -0.26
C PHE A 139 1.27 -18.01 0.93
N VAL A 140 1.45 -16.70 0.98
CA VAL A 140 0.93 -15.86 2.07
C VAL A 140 -0.24 -15.03 1.53
N GLY A 141 -1.45 -15.43 1.81
CA GLY A 141 -2.64 -14.68 1.40
C GLY A 141 -3.52 -15.39 0.41
N ALA A 142 -3.76 -16.70 0.60
CA ALA A 142 -4.68 -17.48 -0.24
C ALA A 142 -6.07 -16.81 -0.38
N TYR A 143 -6.48 -16.03 0.61
CA TYR A 143 -7.74 -15.27 0.63
C TYR A 143 -7.82 -14.20 -0.47
N ILE A 144 -6.71 -13.69 -1.01
CA ILE A 144 -6.75 -12.68 -2.09
C ILE A 144 -7.42 -13.21 -3.37
N LYS A 145 -7.51 -14.52 -3.56
CA LYS A 145 -8.19 -15.13 -4.70
C LYS A 145 -9.68 -14.83 -4.74
N ASN A 146 -10.28 -14.51 -3.60
CA ASN A 146 -11.72 -14.19 -3.48
C ASN A 146 -12.00 -12.70 -3.65
N ILE A 147 -10.98 -11.85 -3.69
CA ILE A 147 -11.15 -10.40 -3.82
C ILE A 147 -11.58 -10.06 -5.25
N ARG A 148 -12.70 -9.36 -5.36
CA ARG A 148 -13.25 -8.88 -6.64
C ARG A 148 -12.83 -7.44 -6.98
N THR A 149 -12.44 -6.68 -5.96
CA THR A 149 -11.91 -5.32 -6.12
C THR A 149 -10.66 -5.33 -7.01
N PRO A 150 -10.52 -4.41 -7.97
CA PRO A 150 -9.33 -4.30 -8.80
C PRO A 150 -8.06 -4.18 -7.97
N MET A 151 -6.99 -4.84 -8.38
CA MET A 151 -5.72 -4.89 -7.66
C MET A 151 -4.54 -4.52 -8.56
N LEU A 152 -3.64 -3.67 -8.07
CA LEU A 152 -2.36 -3.37 -8.72
C LEU A 152 -1.21 -3.85 -7.83
N PHE A 153 -0.40 -4.77 -8.35
CA PHE A 153 0.82 -5.26 -7.73
C PHE A 153 2.04 -4.58 -8.36
N LEU A 154 2.77 -3.78 -7.57
CA LEU A 154 4.03 -3.15 -7.96
C LEU A 154 5.17 -3.87 -7.26
N GLN A 155 5.89 -4.72 -7.99
CA GLN A 155 6.84 -5.66 -7.40
C GLN A 155 8.25 -5.44 -7.91
N GLY A 156 9.22 -5.46 -7.00
CA GLY A 156 10.62 -5.50 -7.39
C GLY A 156 11.00 -6.87 -7.96
N SER A 157 11.65 -6.91 -9.13
CA SER A 157 12.00 -8.19 -9.78
C SER A 157 13.11 -8.98 -9.05
N LYS A 158 13.72 -8.37 -8.03
CA LYS A 158 14.71 -8.97 -7.12
C LYS A 158 14.23 -9.01 -5.67
N ASP A 159 12.91 -8.92 -5.45
CA ASP A 159 12.31 -9.00 -4.12
C ASP A 159 12.37 -10.45 -3.59
N PRO A 160 13.06 -10.73 -2.46
CA PRO A 160 13.15 -12.07 -1.88
C PRO A 160 11.84 -12.57 -1.27
N LEU A 161 10.79 -11.73 -1.20
CA LEU A 161 9.45 -12.09 -0.71
C LEU A 161 8.45 -12.31 -1.84
N SER A 162 8.91 -12.20 -3.11
CA SER A 162 8.03 -12.21 -4.28
C SER A 162 8.78 -12.69 -5.52
N TYR A 163 9.19 -13.97 -5.51
CA TYR A 163 9.89 -14.57 -6.65
C TYR A 163 9.04 -14.53 -7.92
N LYS A 164 9.66 -14.12 -9.03
CA LYS A 164 8.98 -13.76 -10.28
C LYS A 164 8.02 -14.85 -10.75
N GLU A 165 8.49 -16.06 -10.94
CA GLU A 165 7.69 -17.20 -11.42
C GLU A 165 6.48 -17.50 -10.54
N ILE A 166 6.66 -17.45 -9.21
CA ILE A 166 5.60 -17.71 -8.24
C ILE A 166 4.56 -16.60 -8.26
N THR A 167 5.05 -15.35 -8.30
CA THR A 167 4.19 -14.16 -8.31
C THR A 167 3.34 -14.10 -9.57
N GLU A 168 3.94 -14.32 -10.73
CA GLU A 168 3.24 -14.35 -12.02
C GLU A 168 2.15 -15.43 -12.03
N LYS A 169 2.47 -16.63 -11.57
CA LYS A 169 1.49 -17.71 -11.47
C LYS A 169 0.31 -17.36 -10.57
N ILE A 170 0.58 -16.79 -9.37
CA ILE A 170 -0.46 -16.45 -8.43
C ILE A 170 -1.33 -15.30 -8.96
N VAL A 171 -0.71 -14.24 -9.49
CA VAL A 171 -1.44 -13.07 -9.99
C VAL A 171 -2.28 -13.41 -11.22
N ALA A 172 -1.81 -14.32 -12.09
CA ALA A 172 -2.58 -14.82 -13.24
C ALA A 172 -3.87 -15.56 -12.85
N GLU A 173 -3.94 -16.08 -11.63
CA GLU A 173 -5.16 -16.74 -11.10
C GLU A 173 -6.15 -15.73 -10.48
N LEU A 174 -5.80 -14.45 -10.36
CA LEU A 174 -6.66 -13.42 -9.76
C LEU A 174 -7.53 -12.75 -10.83
N HIS A 175 -8.80 -12.49 -10.52
CA HIS A 175 -9.77 -12.01 -11.51
C HIS A 175 -9.51 -10.60 -12.04
N ASN A 176 -9.08 -9.68 -11.17
CA ASN A 176 -8.95 -8.25 -11.48
C ASN A 176 -7.59 -7.71 -11.02
N ALA A 177 -6.51 -8.44 -11.31
CA ALA A 177 -5.17 -8.06 -10.86
C ALA A 177 -4.28 -7.65 -12.04
N GLN A 178 -3.54 -6.58 -11.83
CA GLN A 178 -2.47 -6.12 -12.71
C GLN A 178 -1.15 -6.27 -11.95
N LEU A 179 -0.14 -6.81 -12.63
CA LEU A 179 1.22 -6.97 -12.10
C LEU A 179 2.17 -6.11 -12.93
N TYR A 180 2.96 -5.30 -12.23
CA TYR A 180 4.02 -4.52 -12.84
C TYR A 180 5.35 -4.78 -12.15
N TRP A 181 6.37 -5.16 -12.94
CA TRP A 181 7.71 -5.42 -12.46
C TRP A 181 8.58 -4.17 -12.51
N LEU A 182 9.17 -3.84 -11.38
CA LEU A 182 10.17 -2.80 -11.21
C LEU A 182 11.55 -3.47 -11.32
N GLU A 183 12.14 -3.44 -12.51
CA GLU A 183 13.31 -4.24 -12.84
C GLU A 183 14.54 -3.88 -12.03
N GLY A 184 15.15 -4.92 -11.42
CA GLY A 184 16.30 -4.80 -10.52
C GLY A 184 15.97 -4.35 -9.11
N GLY A 185 14.71 -3.95 -8.83
CA GLY A 185 14.27 -3.52 -7.51
C GLY A 185 14.17 -4.68 -6.52
N LYS A 186 14.66 -4.47 -5.30
CA LYS A 186 14.45 -5.36 -4.14
C LYS A 186 13.08 -5.07 -3.50
N HIS A 187 12.91 -5.44 -2.23
CA HIS A 187 11.64 -5.31 -1.52
C HIS A 187 11.11 -3.87 -1.41
N SER A 188 11.95 -2.87 -1.17
CA SER A 188 11.59 -1.44 -1.23
C SER A 188 12.19 -0.76 -2.46
N TRP A 189 12.39 -1.55 -3.52
CA TRP A 189 12.86 -1.11 -4.84
C TRP A 189 14.27 -0.53 -4.84
N GLU A 190 15.07 -0.81 -3.80
CA GLU A 190 16.50 -0.52 -3.82
C GLU A 190 17.16 -1.33 -4.93
N THR A 191 18.14 -0.72 -5.59
CA THR A 191 18.87 -1.34 -6.68
C THR A 191 20.37 -1.41 -6.40
N THR A 192 21.08 -2.27 -7.12
CA THR A 192 22.55 -2.28 -7.10
C THR A 192 23.10 -1.16 -7.99
N LYS A 193 24.36 -0.78 -7.78
CA LYS A 193 25.04 0.22 -8.61
C LYS A 193 25.10 -0.14 -10.11
N LYS A 194 24.99 -1.43 -10.44
CA LYS A 194 25.01 -1.93 -11.83
C LYS A 194 23.64 -1.87 -12.50
N ASN A 195 22.58 -1.62 -11.75
CA ASN A 195 21.24 -1.53 -12.34
C ASN A 195 21.09 -0.21 -13.12
N PRO A 196 20.49 -0.21 -14.31
CA PRO A 196 20.32 1.01 -15.10
C PRO A 196 19.44 2.06 -14.45
N LYS A 197 18.52 1.64 -13.57
CA LYS A 197 17.64 2.54 -12.81
C LYS A 197 17.98 2.50 -11.33
N ASN A 198 18.01 3.66 -10.68
CA ASN A 198 18.09 3.76 -9.23
C ASN A 198 16.71 3.67 -8.57
N GLN A 199 16.66 3.61 -7.24
CA GLN A 199 15.42 3.49 -6.47
C GLN A 199 14.42 4.63 -6.77
N MET A 200 14.90 5.87 -6.91
CA MET A 200 14.03 7.02 -7.20
C MET A 200 13.36 6.89 -8.56
N GLN A 201 14.07 6.40 -9.57
CA GLN A 201 13.51 6.16 -10.89
C GLN A 201 12.47 5.05 -10.87
N LEU A 202 12.70 3.98 -10.10
CA LEU A 202 11.69 2.91 -9.90
C LEU A 202 10.47 3.41 -9.14
N ILE A 203 10.63 4.28 -8.13
CA ILE A 203 9.50 4.92 -7.43
C ILE A 203 8.69 5.80 -8.40
N ASN A 204 9.34 6.58 -9.26
CA ASN A 204 8.64 7.37 -10.27
C ASN A 204 7.84 6.49 -11.22
N GLU A 205 8.44 5.42 -11.73
CA GLU A 205 7.82 4.44 -12.62
C GLU A 205 6.60 3.78 -11.94
N ALA A 206 6.74 3.34 -10.69
CA ALA A 206 5.65 2.79 -9.90
C ALA A 206 4.50 3.80 -9.72
N CYS A 207 4.83 5.06 -9.45
CA CYS A 207 3.82 6.11 -9.30
C CYS A 207 3.10 6.42 -10.63
N ASP A 208 3.76 6.28 -11.79
CA ASP A 208 3.11 6.38 -13.09
C ASP A 208 2.09 5.25 -13.30
N GLN A 209 2.42 4.02 -12.89
CA GLN A 209 1.48 2.90 -12.91
C GLN A 209 0.30 3.11 -11.96
N ILE A 210 0.52 3.70 -10.79
CA ILE A 210 -0.57 4.06 -9.86
C ILE A 210 -1.52 5.06 -10.52
N VAL A 211 -1.00 6.12 -11.16
CA VAL A 211 -1.82 7.11 -11.86
C VAL A 211 -2.63 6.46 -12.97
N ALA A 212 -2.01 5.60 -13.79
CA ALA A 212 -2.68 4.88 -14.87
C ALA A 212 -3.80 3.98 -14.33
N PHE A 213 -3.52 3.21 -13.28
CA PHE A 213 -4.49 2.35 -12.61
C PHE A 213 -5.66 3.17 -12.05
N CYS A 214 -5.39 4.25 -11.32
CA CYS A 214 -6.45 5.10 -10.77
C CYS A 214 -7.35 5.68 -11.86
N LYS A 215 -6.79 6.08 -13.01
CA LYS A 215 -7.58 6.60 -14.15
C LYS A 215 -8.55 5.56 -14.73
N CYS A 216 -8.22 4.27 -14.69
CA CYS A 216 -9.11 3.21 -15.16
C CYS A 216 -10.35 3.03 -14.28
N TYR A 217 -10.25 3.35 -12.99
CA TYR A 217 -11.31 3.10 -12.00
C TYR A 217 -11.83 4.38 -11.31
N TYR A 218 -11.33 5.53 -11.74
CA TYR A 218 -11.88 6.82 -11.32
C TYR A 218 -13.28 6.99 -11.93
N LYS A 219 -14.24 7.31 -11.10
CA LYS A 219 -15.52 7.87 -11.56
C LYS A 219 -15.43 9.39 -11.38
N GLY A 220 -15.28 10.10 -12.50
CA GLY A 220 -15.41 11.54 -12.55
C GLY A 220 -16.78 11.99 -12.11
#